data_259af1adb74ed050f78cca31fd01d22b
#
_entry.id   259af1adb74ed050f78cca31fd01d22b
#
_cell.length_a   1.000
_cell.length_b   1.000
_cell.length_c   1.000
_cell.angle_alpha   90.00
_cell.angle_beta   90.00
_cell.angle_gamma   90.00
#
_symmetry.space_group_name_H-M   'P 1'
#
loop_
_entity.id
_entity.type
_entity.pdbx_description
1 polymer ?
#
loop_
_entity_poly.entity_id
_entity_poly.type
_entity_poly.pdbx_seq_one_letter_code
_entity_poly.pdbx_strand_id
1 'polypeptide(L)'
;MTGDDERLGYDTAIKEAHFIAAPLLTAAALSLAGVVAGADDHFLWPGPTLLLLVITAMTLLGSIQLSYYARQFLFPYQELEQSWVDEWDLWHGRKGDPALRKELLPIYMSARHRYRRFARYAVHSYNAGTLLLGLGIAASLAPSPGGKQAAWRWTAAGLVAFCTLVEALWVRHMYKESSERP
;
A
#
# COMPACT_ATOMS: atom_id res chain seq x y z
N MET A 1 -22.98 6.60 -19.04
CA MET A 1 -21.54 6.36 -18.77
C MET A 1 -21.47 6.07 -17.30
N THR A 2 -21.25 4.83 -16.98
CA THR A 2 -21.67 4.18 -15.73
C THR A 2 -20.46 3.98 -14.82
N GLY A 3 -20.66 4.05 -13.53
CA GLY A 3 -19.65 4.00 -12.47
C GLY A 3 -18.73 2.75 -12.41
N ASP A 4 -18.69 1.94 -13.45
CA ASP A 4 -17.77 0.82 -13.60
C ASP A 4 -16.40 1.25 -14.18
N ASP A 5 -16.37 2.30 -15.01
CA ASP A 5 -15.12 2.81 -15.61
C ASP A 5 -14.21 3.49 -14.57
N GLU A 6 -14.78 4.18 -13.57
CA GLU A 6 -13.99 4.75 -12.46
C GLU A 6 -13.34 3.67 -11.57
N ARG A 7 -13.97 2.49 -11.46
CA ARG A 7 -13.45 1.37 -10.65
C ARG A 7 -12.29 0.64 -11.31
N LEU A 8 -12.29 0.56 -12.65
CA LEU A 8 -11.20 -0.07 -13.41
C LEU A 8 -9.88 0.70 -13.26
N GLY A 9 -9.93 2.04 -13.28
CA GLY A 9 -8.75 2.88 -13.05
C GLY A 9 -8.19 2.76 -11.64
N TYR A 10 -9.03 2.67 -10.62
CA TYR A 10 -8.61 2.54 -9.23
C TYR A 10 -7.90 1.21 -8.95
N ASP A 11 -8.43 0.10 -9.46
CA ASP A 11 -7.80 -1.23 -9.29
C ASP A 11 -6.43 -1.31 -9.99
N THR A 12 -6.28 -0.65 -11.15
CA THR A 12 -5.01 -0.56 -11.88
C THR A 12 -3.99 0.27 -11.12
N ALA A 13 -4.37 1.44 -10.61
CA ALA A 13 -3.49 2.31 -9.83
C ALA A 13 -2.99 1.62 -8.54
N ILE A 14 -3.86 0.89 -7.83
CA ILE A 14 -3.46 0.10 -6.65
C ILE A 14 -2.46 -0.99 -7.04
N LYS A 15 -2.66 -1.65 -8.18
CA LYS A 15 -1.73 -2.67 -8.67
C LYS A 15 -0.34 -2.07 -8.90
N GLU A 16 -0.25 -0.96 -9.62
CA GLU A 16 1.02 -0.29 -9.91
C GLU A 16 1.71 0.19 -8.64
N ALA A 17 0.98 0.82 -7.72
CA ALA A 17 1.53 1.28 -6.45
C ALA A 17 2.17 0.14 -5.64
N HIS A 18 1.51 -1.01 -5.51
CA HIS A 18 2.00 -2.10 -4.67
C HIS A 18 3.03 -3.00 -5.37
N PHE A 19 3.03 -3.10 -6.70
CA PHE A 19 3.94 -4.00 -7.42
C PHE A 19 5.19 -3.30 -7.96
N ILE A 20 5.13 -1.99 -8.15
CA ILE A 20 6.26 -1.22 -8.67
C ILE A 20 6.78 -0.25 -7.61
N ALA A 21 5.93 0.64 -7.09
CA ALA A 21 6.37 1.69 -6.20
C ALA A 21 6.79 1.16 -4.81
N ALA A 22 6.01 0.28 -4.18
CA ALA A 22 6.33 -0.21 -2.84
C ALA A 22 7.66 -0.98 -2.76
N PRO A 23 8.02 -1.90 -3.68
CA PRO A 23 9.35 -2.52 -3.70
C PRO A 23 10.48 -1.51 -3.89
N LEU A 24 10.31 -0.52 -4.77
CA LEU A 24 11.32 0.51 -5.00
C LEU A 24 11.53 1.39 -3.75
N LEU A 25 10.46 1.80 -3.10
CA LEU A 25 10.53 2.59 -1.87
C LEU A 25 11.14 1.77 -0.72
N THR A 26 10.84 0.48 -0.64
CA THR A 26 11.45 -0.43 0.33
C THR A 26 12.97 -0.53 0.11
N ALA A 27 13.40 -0.73 -1.14
CA ALA A 27 14.82 -0.77 -1.48
C ALA A 27 15.51 0.57 -1.16
N ALA A 28 14.87 1.69 -1.44
CA ALA A 28 15.39 3.01 -1.11
C ALA A 28 15.53 3.21 0.41
N ALA A 29 14.54 2.79 1.20
CA ALA A 29 14.58 2.86 2.67
C ALA A 29 15.74 2.03 3.24
N LEU A 30 15.92 0.78 2.75
CA LEU A 30 17.00 -0.09 3.20
C LEU A 30 18.38 0.42 2.76
N SER A 31 18.49 0.97 1.54
CA SER A 31 19.73 1.57 1.06
C SER A 31 20.12 2.77 1.93
N LEU A 32 19.17 3.65 2.25
CA LEU A 32 19.42 4.79 3.12
C LEU A 32 19.74 4.34 4.56
N ALA A 33 19.09 3.29 5.06
CA ALA A 33 19.43 2.70 6.36
C ALA A 33 20.88 2.18 6.39
N GLY A 34 21.33 1.54 5.30
CA GLY A 34 22.72 1.12 5.14
C GLY A 34 23.71 2.27 5.17
N VAL A 35 23.38 3.40 4.51
CA VAL A 35 24.22 4.63 4.55
C VAL A 35 24.28 5.21 5.96
N VAL A 36 23.15 5.30 6.67
CA VAL A 36 23.10 5.81 8.04
C VAL A 36 23.89 4.93 8.99
N ALA A 37 23.79 3.59 8.84
CA ALA A 37 24.54 2.64 9.66
C ALA A 37 26.06 2.65 9.40
N GLY A 38 26.48 2.97 8.17
CA GLY A 38 27.89 3.02 7.77
C GLY A 38 28.59 4.37 8.03
N ALA A 39 27.85 5.42 8.35
CA ALA A 39 28.38 6.77 8.52
C ALA A 39 27.68 7.55 9.65
N ASP A 40 27.48 6.89 10.78
CA ASP A 40 26.70 7.37 11.92
C ASP A 40 27.18 8.73 12.46
N ASP A 41 28.47 8.99 12.47
CA ASP A 41 29.08 10.26 12.89
C ASP A 41 28.61 11.49 12.10
N HIS A 42 28.05 11.29 10.90
CA HIS A 42 27.62 12.37 10.02
C HIS A 42 26.15 12.77 10.22
N PHE A 43 25.40 12.03 11.03
CA PHE A 43 23.98 12.24 11.27
C PHE A 43 23.71 12.79 12.65
N LEU A 44 22.70 13.64 12.80
CA LEU A 44 22.32 14.19 14.08
C LEU A 44 21.72 13.14 15.02
N TRP A 45 20.90 12.25 14.46
CA TRP A 45 20.21 11.18 15.19
C TRP A 45 20.33 9.83 14.45
N PRO A 46 21.51 9.19 14.40
CA PRO A 46 21.70 8.01 13.58
C PRO A 46 20.81 6.84 14.03
N GLY A 47 20.74 6.55 15.31
CA GLY A 47 19.95 5.44 15.86
C GLY A 47 18.45 5.56 15.59
N PRO A 48 17.78 6.65 15.98
CA PRO A 48 16.37 6.90 15.65
C PRO A 48 16.08 6.90 14.15
N THR A 49 16.95 7.47 13.33
CA THR A 49 16.81 7.49 11.87
C THR A 49 16.87 6.08 11.30
N LEU A 50 17.85 5.28 11.74
CA LEU A 50 17.98 3.89 11.33
C LEU A 50 16.73 3.09 11.68
N LEU A 51 16.25 3.20 12.93
CA LEU A 51 15.05 2.52 13.39
C LEU A 51 13.83 2.91 12.54
N LEU A 52 13.68 4.20 12.27
CA LEU A 52 12.57 4.73 11.46
C LEU A 52 12.61 4.17 10.03
N LEU A 53 13.78 4.10 9.40
CA LEU A 53 13.94 3.55 8.06
C LEU A 53 13.67 2.04 8.01
N VAL A 54 14.10 1.28 9.03
CA VAL A 54 13.80 -0.15 9.14
C VAL A 54 12.30 -0.37 9.32
N ILE A 55 11.63 0.37 10.20
CA ILE A 55 10.16 0.30 10.38
C ILE A 55 9.46 0.64 9.06
N THR A 56 9.92 1.66 8.34
CA THR A 56 9.43 2.03 7.02
C THR A 56 9.50 0.86 6.05
N ALA A 57 10.67 0.24 5.92
CA ALA A 57 10.88 -0.89 5.02
C ALA A 57 9.95 -2.07 5.37
N MET A 58 9.82 -2.40 6.67
CA MET A 58 8.93 -3.47 7.13
C MET A 58 7.45 -3.16 6.87
N THR A 59 7.05 -1.90 7.02
CA THR A 59 5.67 -1.45 6.76
C THR A 59 5.33 -1.55 5.27
N LEU A 60 6.25 -1.14 4.39
CA LEU A 60 6.10 -1.25 2.94
C LEU A 60 6.08 -2.72 2.49
N LEU A 61 6.95 -3.58 3.03
CA LEU A 61 6.91 -5.03 2.79
C LEU A 61 5.57 -5.64 3.23
N GLY A 62 5.07 -5.24 4.39
CA GLY A 62 3.77 -5.65 4.89
C GLY A 62 2.63 -5.24 3.94
N SER A 63 2.71 -4.05 3.33
CA SER A 63 1.71 -3.60 2.34
C SER A 63 1.70 -4.48 1.09
N ILE A 64 2.88 -4.91 0.60
CA ILE A 64 3.02 -5.82 -0.54
C ILE A 64 2.39 -7.19 -0.21
N GLN A 65 2.72 -7.75 0.96
CA GLN A 65 2.19 -9.03 1.40
C GLN A 65 0.67 -9.00 1.56
N LEU A 66 0.13 -7.93 2.16
CA LEU A 66 -1.31 -7.73 2.30
C LEU A 66 -2.01 -7.60 0.95
N SER A 67 -1.40 -6.88 -0.01
CA SER A 67 -1.91 -6.74 -1.36
C SER A 67 -1.90 -8.08 -2.10
N TYR A 68 -0.82 -8.87 -1.96
CA TYR A 68 -0.75 -10.22 -2.52
C TYR A 68 -1.82 -11.14 -1.91
N TYR A 69 -1.96 -11.13 -0.59
CA TYR A 69 -2.97 -11.93 0.11
C TYR A 69 -4.40 -11.50 -0.26
N ALA A 70 -4.66 -10.20 -0.41
CA ALA A 70 -5.96 -9.72 -0.86
C ALA A 70 -6.35 -10.31 -2.23
N ARG A 71 -5.40 -10.44 -3.15
CA ARG A 71 -5.67 -10.96 -4.51
C ARG A 71 -6.13 -12.42 -4.54
N GLN A 72 -5.79 -13.22 -3.54
CA GLN A 72 -6.27 -14.59 -3.44
C GLN A 72 -7.81 -14.67 -3.34
N PHE A 73 -8.46 -13.57 -2.94
CA PHE A 73 -9.93 -13.46 -2.87
C PHE A 73 -10.56 -12.79 -4.10
N LEU A 74 -9.75 -12.44 -5.11
CA LEU A 74 -10.18 -11.79 -6.34
C LEU A 74 -10.41 -12.85 -7.41
N PHE A 75 -11.50 -13.61 -7.25
CA PHE A 75 -11.97 -14.51 -8.30
C PHE A 75 -12.96 -13.73 -9.19
N PRO A 76 -12.73 -13.64 -10.51
CA PRO A 76 -13.76 -13.18 -11.42
C PRO A 76 -14.97 -14.11 -11.28
N TYR A 77 -16.16 -13.53 -11.17
CA TYR A 77 -17.41 -14.31 -11.03
C TYR A 77 -17.55 -15.35 -12.16
N GLN A 78 -17.07 -14.99 -13.36
CA GLN A 78 -17.08 -15.86 -14.54
C GLN A 78 -16.19 -17.11 -14.39
N GLU A 79 -15.01 -16.98 -13.77
CA GLU A 79 -14.13 -18.12 -13.51
C GLU A 79 -14.71 -19.02 -12.40
N LEU A 80 -15.33 -18.41 -11.38
CA LEU A 80 -16.03 -19.15 -10.34
C LEU A 80 -17.22 -19.93 -10.93
N GLU A 81 -18.05 -19.26 -11.76
CA GLU A 81 -19.19 -19.86 -12.44
C GLU A 81 -18.73 -20.98 -13.39
N GLN A 82 -17.67 -20.79 -14.15
CA GLN A 82 -17.12 -21.84 -15.04
C GLN A 82 -16.58 -23.03 -14.26
N SER A 83 -15.77 -22.81 -13.23
CA SER A 83 -15.20 -23.87 -12.40
C SER A 83 -16.28 -24.72 -11.71
N TRP A 84 -17.33 -24.06 -11.19
CA TRP A 84 -18.44 -24.79 -10.54
C TRP A 84 -19.42 -25.39 -11.54
N VAL A 85 -19.60 -24.78 -12.71
CA VAL A 85 -20.44 -25.34 -13.78
C VAL A 85 -19.79 -26.60 -14.33
N ASP A 86 -18.47 -26.61 -14.54
CA ASP A 86 -17.75 -27.80 -15.01
C ASP A 86 -17.84 -28.95 -14.00
N GLU A 87 -17.73 -28.67 -12.71
CA GLU A 87 -17.87 -29.67 -11.65
C GLU A 87 -19.34 -30.09 -11.44
N TRP A 88 -20.29 -29.17 -11.57
CA TRP A 88 -21.71 -29.40 -11.41
C TRP A 88 -22.33 -30.08 -12.63
N ASP A 89 -21.91 -29.73 -13.87
CA ASP A 89 -22.35 -30.39 -15.11
C ASP A 89 -21.91 -31.86 -15.18
N LEU A 90 -20.78 -32.19 -14.55
CA LEU A 90 -20.35 -33.57 -14.37
C LEU A 90 -21.34 -34.39 -13.52
N TRP A 91 -22.04 -33.77 -12.59
CA TRP A 91 -22.96 -34.41 -11.65
C TRP A 91 -24.45 -34.27 -12.01
N HIS A 92 -24.87 -33.17 -12.66
CA HIS A 92 -26.28 -32.80 -12.81
C HIS A 92 -26.73 -32.36 -14.20
N GLY A 93 -25.83 -32.18 -15.16
CA GLY A 93 -26.17 -31.99 -16.60
C GLY A 93 -26.98 -30.70 -16.91
N ARG A 94 -26.92 -29.64 -16.14
CA ARG A 94 -27.68 -28.41 -16.35
C ARG A 94 -26.81 -27.16 -16.27
N LYS A 95 -26.57 -26.56 -17.44
CA LYS A 95 -25.99 -25.21 -17.54
C LYS A 95 -27.02 -24.15 -17.16
N GLY A 96 -26.66 -23.28 -16.21
CA GLY A 96 -27.44 -22.07 -15.90
C GLY A 96 -28.57 -22.23 -14.88
N ASP A 97 -28.46 -23.17 -13.93
CA ASP A 97 -29.48 -23.35 -12.89
C ASP A 97 -29.51 -22.11 -11.95
N PRO A 98 -30.68 -21.42 -11.82
CA PRO A 98 -30.83 -20.29 -10.91
C PRO A 98 -30.58 -20.67 -9.42
N ALA A 99 -30.72 -21.95 -9.05
CA ALA A 99 -30.40 -22.43 -7.70
C ALA A 99 -28.88 -22.35 -7.42
N LEU A 100 -28.03 -22.74 -8.38
CA LEU A 100 -26.59 -22.63 -8.28
C LEU A 100 -26.15 -21.18 -8.10
N ARG A 101 -26.75 -20.24 -8.83
CA ARG A 101 -26.47 -18.82 -8.70
C ARG A 101 -26.79 -18.29 -7.30
N LYS A 102 -27.84 -18.80 -6.68
CA LYS A 102 -28.28 -18.42 -5.33
C LYS A 102 -27.30 -18.92 -4.26
N GLU A 103 -26.67 -20.06 -4.46
CA GLU A 103 -25.65 -20.62 -3.55
C GLU A 103 -24.26 -19.95 -3.75
N LEU A 104 -23.87 -19.64 -5.00
CA LEU A 104 -22.59 -19.01 -5.28
C LEU A 104 -22.52 -17.53 -4.89
N LEU A 105 -23.64 -16.82 -4.94
CA LEU A 105 -23.68 -15.39 -4.64
C LEU A 105 -23.16 -15.04 -3.23
N PRO A 106 -23.55 -15.72 -2.14
CA PRO A 106 -23.03 -15.43 -0.80
C PRO A 106 -21.55 -15.74 -0.66
N ILE A 107 -21.04 -16.79 -1.33
CA ILE A 107 -19.62 -17.13 -1.34
C ILE A 107 -18.82 -16.03 -2.02
N TYR A 108 -19.26 -15.58 -3.20
CA TYR A 108 -18.65 -14.46 -3.93
C TYR A 108 -18.68 -13.16 -3.12
N MET A 109 -19.82 -12.84 -2.49
CA MET A 109 -19.95 -11.64 -1.68
C MET A 109 -19.04 -11.67 -0.45
N SER A 110 -18.87 -12.82 0.20
CA SER A 110 -17.97 -12.99 1.34
C SER A 110 -16.49 -12.83 0.91
N ALA A 111 -16.10 -13.42 -0.22
CA ALA A 111 -14.76 -13.28 -0.79
C ALA A 111 -14.46 -11.82 -1.17
N ARG A 112 -15.41 -11.15 -1.83
CA ARG A 112 -15.29 -9.73 -2.18
C ARG A 112 -15.20 -8.82 -0.95
N HIS A 113 -15.92 -9.14 0.14
CA HIS A 113 -15.80 -8.40 1.40
C HIS A 113 -14.41 -8.56 2.03
N ARG A 114 -13.86 -9.79 2.05
CA ARG A 114 -12.49 -10.06 2.51
C ARG A 114 -11.46 -9.31 1.65
N TYR A 115 -11.58 -9.39 0.32
CA TYR A 115 -10.72 -8.62 -0.58
C TYR A 115 -10.70 -7.13 -0.23
N ARG A 116 -11.87 -6.49 -0.14
CA ARG A 116 -11.97 -5.07 0.18
C ARG A 116 -11.36 -4.71 1.54
N ARG A 117 -11.48 -5.60 2.52
CA ARG A 117 -10.89 -5.40 3.84
C ARG A 117 -9.37 -5.43 3.78
N PHE A 118 -8.77 -6.45 3.17
CA PHE A 118 -7.31 -6.58 3.05
C PHE A 118 -6.71 -5.53 2.11
N ALA A 119 -7.37 -5.20 1.01
CA ALA A 119 -6.96 -4.13 0.12
C ALA A 119 -6.90 -2.78 0.84
N ARG A 120 -7.87 -2.47 1.70
CA ARG A 120 -7.83 -1.25 2.54
C ARG A 120 -6.62 -1.26 3.48
N TYR A 121 -6.35 -2.36 4.17
CA TYR A 121 -5.18 -2.45 5.03
C TYR A 121 -3.87 -2.29 4.25
N ALA A 122 -3.77 -2.87 3.05
CA ALA A 122 -2.61 -2.70 2.18
C ALA A 122 -2.39 -1.22 1.81
N VAL A 123 -3.45 -0.50 1.43
CA VAL A 123 -3.38 0.94 1.12
C VAL A 123 -3.00 1.77 2.34
N HIS A 124 -3.58 1.49 3.52
CA HIS A 124 -3.20 2.19 4.75
C HIS A 124 -1.74 1.94 5.12
N SER A 125 -1.29 0.70 5.01
CA SER A 125 0.11 0.34 5.29
C SER A 125 1.07 0.99 4.29
N TYR A 126 0.70 1.06 3.00
CA TYR A 126 1.48 1.77 1.98
C TYR A 126 1.61 3.25 2.31
N ASN A 127 0.49 3.94 2.56
CA ASN A 127 0.50 5.37 2.88
C ASN A 127 1.27 5.65 4.19
N ALA A 128 1.15 4.79 5.21
CA ALA A 128 1.95 4.92 6.42
C ALA A 128 3.45 4.75 6.12
N GLY A 129 3.81 3.78 5.28
CA GLY A 129 5.20 3.54 4.86
C GLY A 129 5.79 4.73 4.10
N THR A 130 5.04 5.36 3.18
CA THR A 130 5.51 6.54 2.45
C THR A 130 5.74 7.75 3.37
N LEU A 131 4.83 7.98 4.32
CA LEU A 131 4.98 9.05 5.31
C LEU A 131 6.19 8.81 6.24
N LEU A 132 6.37 7.57 6.70
CA LEU A 132 7.54 7.20 7.51
C LEU A 132 8.84 7.35 6.72
N LEU A 133 8.82 7.01 5.42
CA LEU A 133 9.97 7.22 4.54
C LEU A 133 10.33 8.70 4.44
N GLY A 134 9.35 9.57 4.20
CA GLY A 134 9.56 11.02 4.16
C GLY A 134 10.18 11.55 5.46
N LEU A 135 9.68 11.11 6.61
CA LEU A 135 10.25 11.46 7.91
C LEU A 135 11.68 10.91 8.09
N GLY A 136 11.94 9.68 7.64
CA GLY A 136 13.27 9.06 7.67
C GLY A 136 14.28 9.82 6.82
N ILE A 137 13.88 10.26 5.63
CA ILE A 137 14.71 11.09 4.75
C ILE A 137 14.95 12.46 5.40
N ALA A 138 13.93 13.12 5.93
CA ALA A 138 14.09 14.40 6.61
C ALA A 138 15.06 14.29 7.81
N ALA A 139 14.94 13.23 8.62
CA ALA A 139 15.83 12.98 9.74
C ALA A 139 17.29 12.70 9.29
N SER A 140 17.48 11.97 8.17
CA SER A 140 18.82 11.70 7.62
C SER A 140 19.50 12.96 7.04
N LEU A 141 18.71 13.93 6.61
CA LEU A 141 19.22 15.20 6.11
C LEU A 141 19.62 16.17 7.24
N ALA A 142 19.16 15.97 8.46
CA ALA A 142 19.49 16.82 9.59
C ALA A 142 21.01 16.78 9.88
N PRO A 143 21.74 17.90 9.83
CA PRO A 143 23.19 17.91 9.95
C PRO A 143 23.63 17.69 11.41
N SER A 144 24.74 16.97 11.59
CA SER A 144 25.41 16.92 12.89
C SER A 144 25.93 18.32 13.33
N PRO A 145 26.09 18.56 14.65
CA PRO A 145 26.63 19.83 15.15
C PRO A 145 27.99 20.16 14.54
N GLY A 146 28.14 21.34 13.95
CA GLY A 146 29.38 21.75 13.28
C GLY A 146 29.58 21.21 11.86
N GLY A 147 28.60 20.52 11.30
CA GLY A 147 28.65 19.99 9.93
C GLY A 147 28.76 21.08 8.87
N LYS A 148 29.58 20.81 7.81
CA LYS A 148 29.67 21.71 6.64
C LYS A 148 28.31 21.79 5.95
N GLN A 149 27.94 22.98 5.44
CA GLN A 149 26.68 23.23 4.73
C GLN A 149 25.41 23.00 5.57
N ALA A 150 25.47 23.17 6.88
CA ALA A 150 24.34 22.94 7.78
C ALA A 150 23.04 23.67 7.34
N ALA A 151 23.16 24.91 6.84
CA ALA A 151 22.00 25.69 6.36
C ALA A 151 21.27 24.99 5.21
N TRP A 152 22.00 24.50 4.20
CA TRP A 152 21.41 23.80 3.06
C TRP A 152 20.78 22.45 3.45
N ARG A 153 21.41 21.74 4.38
CA ARG A 153 20.88 20.47 4.87
C ARG A 153 19.59 20.68 5.69
N TRP A 154 19.55 21.71 6.53
CA TRP A 154 18.31 22.08 7.24
C TRP A 154 17.19 22.51 6.29
N THR A 155 17.53 23.26 5.24
CA THR A 155 16.55 23.66 4.21
C THR A 155 16.00 22.44 3.50
N ALA A 156 16.86 21.49 3.10
CA ALA A 156 16.42 20.25 2.47
C ALA A 156 15.57 19.37 3.40
N ALA A 157 15.99 19.20 4.66
CA ALA A 157 15.21 18.49 5.66
C ALA A 157 13.83 19.12 5.90
N GLY A 158 13.79 20.45 5.99
CA GLY A 158 12.53 21.20 6.14
C GLY A 158 11.62 21.07 4.92
N LEU A 159 12.16 21.10 3.71
CA LEU A 159 11.38 20.90 2.49
C LEU A 159 10.76 19.49 2.44
N VAL A 160 11.56 18.46 2.72
CA VAL A 160 11.05 17.07 2.74
C VAL A 160 9.99 16.90 3.83
N ALA A 161 10.21 17.41 5.03
CA ALA A 161 9.24 17.36 6.12
C ALA A 161 7.94 18.08 5.74
N PHE A 162 8.02 19.24 5.09
CA PHE A 162 6.86 19.98 4.60
C PHE A 162 6.09 19.18 3.54
N CYS A 163 6.77 18.60 2.54
CA CYS A 163 6.12 17.76 1.52
C CYS A 163 5.43 16.55 2.16
N THR A 164 6.09 15.90 3.13
CA THR A 164 5.50 14.77 3.87
C THR A 164 4.26 15.19 4.66
N LEU A 165 4.25 16.39 5.25
CA LEU A 165 3.07 16.93 5.93
C LEU A 165 1.92 17.19 4.96
N VAL A 166 2.20 17.77 3.80
CA VAL A 166 1.19 17.99 2.74
C VAL A 166 0.59 16.66 2.29
N GLU A 167 1.43 15.63 2.07
CA GLU A 167 0.97 14.28 1.73
C GLU A 167 0.09 13.68 2.84
N ALA A 168 0.48 13.83 4.10
CA ALA A 168 -0.32 13.36 5.24
C ALA A 168 -1.70 14.02 5.30
N LEU A 169 -1.77 15.33 5.06
CA LEU A 169 -3.03 16.08 5.01
C LEU A 169 -3.90 15.63 3.83
N TRP A 170 -3.29 15.39 2.66
CA TRP A 170 -3.98 14.88 1.49
C TRP A 170 -4.57 13.49 1.72
N VAL A 171 -3.79 12.57 2.25
CA VAL A 171 -4.22 11.22 2.63
C VAL A 171 -5.39 11.29 3.62
N ARG A 172 -5.28 12.14 4.65
CA ARG A 172 -6.36 12.34 5.63
C ARG A 172 -7.64 12.87 4.97
N HIS A 173 -7.54 13.80 4.03
CA HIS A 173 -8.68 14.35 3.31
C HIS A 173 -9.40 13.28 2.48
N MET A 174 -8.66 12.47 1.73
CA MET A 174 -9.21 11.36 0.95
C MET A 174 -9.98 10.36 1.83
N TYR A 175 -9.46 10.04 3.02
CA TYR A 175 -10.17 9.12 3.93
C TYR A 175 -11.45 9.71 4.49
N LYS A 176 -11.49 11.02 4.74
CA LYS A 176 -12.70 11.70 5.21
C LYS A 176 -13.81 11.65 4.16
N GLU A 177 -13.49 11.97 2.92
CA GLU A 177 -14.47 11.89 1.81
C GLU A 177 -14.99 10.47 1.57
N SER A 178 -14.13 9.46 1.72
CA SER A 178 -14.53 8.05 1.57
C SER A 178 -15.47 7.57 2.67
N SER A 179 -15.43 8.19 3.86
CA SER A 179 -16.31 7.87 4.99
C SER A 179 -17.68 8.55 4.92
N GLU A 180 -17.80 9.63 4.17
CA GLU A 180 -19.04 10.41 4.03
C GLU A 180 -19.91 9.96 2.83
N ARG A 181 -19.40 9.06 1.97
CA ARG A 181 -20.19 8.46 0.88
C ARG A 181 -20.89 7.20 1.40
N PRO A 182 -22.25 7.18 1.43
CA PRO A 182 -23.06 6.05 1.91
C PRO A 182 -22.91 4.80 1.03
#